data_f59ded9d66c0630ddfc26829bdaf69e2
#
_entry.id   f59ded9d66c0630ddfc26829bdaf69e2
#
_cell.length_a   1.000
_cell.length_b   1.000
_cell.length_c   1.000
_cell.angle_alpha   90.00
_cell.angle_beta   90.00
_cell.angle_gamma   90.00
#
_symmetry.space_group_name_H-M   'P 1'
#
loop_
_entity.id
_entity.type
_entity.pdbx_description
1 polymer ?
#
loop_
_entity_poly.entity_id
_entity_poly.type
_entity_poly.pdbx_seq_one_letter_code
_entity_poly.pdbx_strand_id
1 'polypeptide(L)'
;MTTQATRAVATLLAACAMTALAQTPAAPDSQEKGQPLLKDVADGRLASQEYAHMELQFNTSGHALFDNGEYTDASFAVNGVKLQIAGQLADGIGYVFRESFTKRSEVNSTDNVSMALEKAFVTWDATDRLKLAFGKQYIEIGGYEYWQTSNRIRFYSDFNSTVRCAQTGVGAYLTMAPGHTVAVQLVNNSCASDMDIYQYGFPETLQKTKTPVMGILGYRGYFADRTFALHYGAAYGQLARNRQQLYLTAGHEYRRGPVLAYLDIMYAREGIDTKGIISGYSEGYASDQPDFDYNVAMHTAQNVEYLSFIADLDYRLSQHFNAYAKGAVETGRVYRDNGIFLRGRYNRTHSIQACVEYFPIKERDLRFFLHGVYMKVDLTQLGRSLGSKSTDTMRISIGLEYILPVF
;
A
#
# COMPACT_ATOMS: atom_id res chain seq x y z
N MET A 1 21.67 -0.58 -22.28
CA MET A 1 21.19 -1.91 -21.82
C MET A 1 19.71 -1.95 -21.38
N THR A 2 19.01 -0.83 -21.30
CA THR A 2 17.62 -0.72 -20.80
C THR A 2 16.52 -1.11 -21.79
N THR A 3 16.76 -1.02 -23.09
CA THR A 3 15.75 -1.30 -24.14
C THR A 3 15.49 -2.79 -24.40
N GLN A 4 16.46 -3.66 -24.12
CA GLN A 4 16.30 -5.11 -24.35
C GLN A 4 15.52 -5.82 -23.24
N ALA A 5 15.73 -5.44 -21.98
CA ALA A 5 15.02 -6.04 -20.86
C ALA A 5 13.51 -5.71 -20.89
N THR A 6 13.16 -4.47 -21.23
CA THR A 6 11.74 -4.04 -21.34
C THR A 6 11.04 -4.74 -22.51
N ARG A 7 11.75 -4.97 -23.63
CA ARG A 7 11.21 -5.74 -24.76
C ARG A 7 11.02 -7.22 -24.42
N ALA A 8 11.95 -7.82 -23.67
CA ALA A 8 11.85 -9.23 -23.27
C ALA A 8 10.65 -9.51 -22.35
N VAL A 9 10.41 -8.65 -21.36
CA VAL A 9 9.26 -8.78 -20.45
C VAL A 9 7.94 -8.55 -21.19
N ALA A 10 7.86 -7.54 -22.05
CA ALA A 10 6.67 -7.29 -22.86
C ALA A 10 6.39 -8.44 -23.84
N THR A 11 7.42 -9.05 -24.42
CA THR A 11 7.29 -10.18 -25.34
C THR A 11 6.87 -11.46 -24.61
N LEU A 12 7.36 -11.68 -23.37
CA LEU A 12 6.98 -12.84 -22.55
C LEU A 12 5.50 -12.76 -22.13
N LEU A 13 5.05 -11.58 -21.68
CA LEU A 13 3.66 -11.36 -21.29
C LEU A 13 2.71 -11.39 -22.50
N ALA A 14 3.11 -10.86 -23.65
CA ALA A 14 2.34 -10.95 -24.88
C ALA A 14 2.26 -12.40 -25.41
N ALA A 15 3.32 -13.19 -25.28
CA ALA A 15 3.32 -14.60 -25.66
C ALA A 15 2.42 -15.44 -24.74
N CYS A 16 2.43 -15.20 -23.43
CA CYS A 16 1.51 -15.85 -22.47
C CYS A 16 0.05 -15.47 -22.75
N ALA A 17 -0.23 -14.20 -23.08
CA ALA A 17 -1.58 -13.75 -23.42
C ALA A 17 -2.09 -14.34 -24.74
N MET A 18 -1.24 -14.47 -25.76
CA MET A 18 -1.63 -15.03 -27.07
C MET A 18 -1.84 -16.55 -27.05
N THR A 19 -1.10 -17.30 -26.23
CA THR A 19 -1.35 -18.75 -26.05
C THR A 19 -2.63 -19.03 -25.26
N ALA A 20 -3.01 -18.17 -24.34
CA ALA A 20 -4.27 -18.29 -23.61
C ALA A 20 -5.51 -17.97 -24.48
N LEU A 21 -5.37 -17.04 -25.43
CA LEU A 21 -6.45 -16.69 -26.37
C LEU A 21 -6.72 -17.77 -27.42
N ALA A 22 -5.78 -18.70 -27.66
CA ALA A 22 -5.94 -19.77 -28.64
C ALA A 22 -6.75 -20.99 -28.16
N GLN A 23 -7.16 -21.02 -26.89
CA GLN A 23 -7.94 -22.10 -26.29
C GLN A 23 -9.28 -21.64 -25.72
N THR A 24 -9.94 -20.67 -26.35
CA THR A 24 -11.30 -20.29 -25.96
C THR A 24 -12.26 -21.42 -26.38
N PRO A 25 -12.98 -22.08 -25.46
CA PRO A 25 -14.12 -22.90 -25.84
C PRO A 25 -15.14 -21.99 -26.52
N ALA A 26 -15.80 -22.48 -27.56
CA ALA A 26 -16.86 -21.76 -28.24
C ALA A 26 -17.90 -21.26 -27.22
N ALA A 27 -18.17 -19.95 -27.25
CA ALA A 27 -19.18 -19.35 -26.42
C ALA A 27 -20.52 -20.07 -26.64
N PRO A 28 -21.28 -20.41 -25.57
CA PRO A 28 -22.62 -20.89 -25.75
C PRO A 28 -23.46 -19.78 -26.38
N ASP A 29 -24.10 -20.13 -27.45
CA ASP A 29 -25.05 -19.30 -28.18
C ASP A 29 -26.22 -19.03 -27.23
N SER A 30 -26.39 -17.78 -26.80
CA SER A 30 -27.68 -17.23 -26.46
C SER A 30 -27.59 -15.87 -25.79
N GLN A 31 -28.23 -14.97 -26.39
CA GLN A 31 -28.72 -13.69 -25.95
C GLN A 31 -29.71 -13.81 -24.81
N GLU A 32 -29.36 -14.20 -23.63
CA GLU A 32 -30.00 -13.72 -22.43
C GLU A 32 -29.11 -12.62 -21.86
N LYS A 33 -29.53 -11.37 -22.02
CA LYS A 33 -28.98 -10.24 -21.27
C LYS A 33 -28.94 -10.65 -19.80
N GLY A 34 -27.75 -10.85 -19.23
CA GLY A 34 -27.57 -11.39 -17.91
C GLY A 34 -28.49 -10.72 -16.90
N GLN A 35 -29.22 -11.53 -16.16
CA GLN A 35 -30.03 -11.02 -15.06
C GLN A 35 -29.09 -10.37 -14.03
N PRO A 36 -29.52 -9.31 -13.34
CA PRO A 36 -28.72 -8.74 -12.27
C PRO A 36 -28.38 -9.82 -11.23
N LEU A 37 -27.09 -9.92 -10.86
CA LEU A 37 -26.58 -10.90 -9.90
C LEU A 37 -27.42 -10.92 -8.60
N LEU A 38 -27.83 -9.76 -8.10
CA LEU A 38 -28.68 -9.62 -6.92
C LEU A 38 -30.06 -10.27 -7.09
N LYS A 39 -30.56 -10.34 -8.31
CA LYS A 39 -31.86 -11.01 -8.59
C LYS A 39 -31.73 -12.52 -8.50
N ASP A 40 -30.64 -13.08 -9.01
CA ASP A 40 -30.38 -14.51 -8.93
C ASP A 40 -30.11 -14.96 -7.47
N VAL A 41 -29.48 -14.12 -6.66
CA VAL A 41 -29.34 -14.32 -5.20
C VAL A 41 -30.70 -14.25 -4.51
N ALA A 42 -31.51 -13.24 -4.82
CA ALA A 42 -32.85 -13.06 -4.22
C ALA A 42 -33.83 -14.20 -4.62
N ASP A 43 -33.70 -14.72 -5.84
CA ASP A 43 -34.47 -15.84 -6.35
C ASP A 43 -33.98 -17.21 -5.80
N GLY A 44 -32.91 -17.22 -4.97
CA GLY A 44 -32.34 -18.44 -4.38
C GLY A 44 -31.63 -19.35 -5.38
N ARG A 45 -31.34 -18.84 -6.59
CA ARG A 45 -30.65 -19.60 -7.64
C ARG A 45 -29.16 -19.72 -7.40
N LEU A 46 -28.60 -18.77 -6.64
CA LEU A 46 -27.19 -18.69 -6.31
C LEU A 46 -27.02 -18.66 -4.79
N ALA A 47 -26.06 -19.41 -4.27
CA ALA A 47 -25.67 -19.31 -2.86
C ALA A 47 -25.03 -17.91 -2.64
N SER A 48 -25.65 -17.08 -1.78
CA SER A 48 -25.33 -15.66 -1.64
C SER A 48 -23.84 -15.38 -1.36
N GLN A 49 -23.17 -16.23 -0.59
CA GLN A 49 -21.77 -16.02 -0.17
C GLN A 49 -20.73 -16.38 -1.25
N GLU A 50 -21.05 -17.20 -2.22
CA GLU A 50 -20.13 -17.60 -3.28
C GLU A 50 -20.06 -16.55 -4.38
N TYR A 51 -21.18 -15.96 -4.72
CA TYR A 51 -21.32 -15.03 -5.85
C TYR A 51 -21.18 -13.56 -5.47
N ALA A 52 -21.50 -13.19 -4.22
CA ALA A 52 -21.30 -11.85 -3.71
C ALA A 52 -21.09 -11.87 -2.19
N HIS A 53 -19.90 -11.51 -1.76
CA HIS A 53 -19.57 -11.20 -0.38
C HIS A 53 -19.42 -9.69 -0.25
N MET A 54 -20.25 -9.06 0.58
CA MET A 54 -20.20 -7.62 0.85
C MET A 54 -19.73 -7.38 2.28
N GLU A 55 -18.77 -6.51 2.44
CA GLU A 55 -18.18 -6.14 3.72
C GLU A 55 -18.12 -4.61 3.85
N LEU A 56 -18.65 -4.09 4.95
CA LEU A 56 -18.51 -2.69 5.35
C LEU A 56 -17.51 -2.59 6.50
N GLN A 57 -16.43 -1.85 6.30
CA GLN A 57 -15.44 -1.54 7.32
C GLN A 57 -15.67 -0.14 7.85
N PHE A 58 -15.65 0.01 9.17
CA PHE A 58 -15.84 1.27 9.86
C PHE A 58 -14.80 1.43 10.97
N ASN A 59 -14.16 2.60 11.02
CA ASN A 59 -13.17 2.95 12.04
C ASN A 59 -13.37 4.40 12.47
N THR A 60 -13.53 4.62 13.78
CA THR A 60 -13.65 5.96 14.39
C THR A 60 -12.86 6.03 15.68
N SER A 61 -12.29 7.19 15.99
CA SER A 61 -11.58 7.43 17.25
C SER A 61 -11.64 8.88 17.71
N GLY A 62 -11.54 9.06 19.02
CA GLY A 62 -11.06 10.30 19.61
C GLY A 62 -9.56 10.18 19.86
N HIS A 63 -8.82 11.25 19.65
CA HIS A 63 -7.39 11.28 19.89
C HIS A 63 -6.93 12.59 20.53
N ALA A 64 -5.83 12.50 21.29
CA ALA A 64 -5.07 13.62 21.82
C ALA A 64 -3.67 13.60 21.18
N LEU A 65 -3.22 14.76 20.72
CA LEU A 65 -1.94 14.97 20.07
C LEU A 65 -1.02 15.80 20.94
N PHE A 66 0.25 15.43 20.92
CA PHE A 66 1.33 16.15 21.61
C PHE A 66 2.47 16.34 20.62
N ASP A 67 3.06 17.52 20.58
CA ASP A 67 4.23 17.85 19.78
C ASP A 67 5.32 18.40 20.69
N ASN A 68 6.54 17.82 20.62
CA ASN A 68 7.68 18.16 21.47
C ASN A 68 7.32 18.19 22.97
N GLY A 69 6.45 17.27 23.41
CA GLY A 69 5.99 17.14 24.80
C GLY A 69 4.85 18.07 25.19
N GLU A 70 4.42 18.98 24.33
CA GLU A 70 3.31 19.89 24.58
C GLU A 70 2.01 19.37 23.96
N TYR A 71 0.91 19.47 24.70
CA TYR A 71 -0.42 19.16 24.17
C TYR A 71 -0.80 20.17 23.06
N THR A 72 -1.21 19.66 21.91
CA THR A 72 -1.52 20.51 20.73
C THR A 72 -2.98 20.48 20.34
N ASP A 73 -3.62 19.29 20.37
CA ASP A 73 -5.00 19.15 19.88
C ASP A 73 -5.67 17.89 20.44
N ALA A 74 -7.02 17.91 20.48
CA ALA A 74 -7.83 16.71 20.62
C ALA A 74 -9.09 16.83 19.77
N SER A 75 -9.39 15.74 19.05
CA SER A 75 -10.55 15.71 18.17
C SER A 75 -11.11 14.29 18.01
N PHE A 76 -12.32 14.21 17.47
CA PHE A 76 -12.92 12.96 17.00
C PHE A 76 -12.83 12.88 15.50
N ALA A 77 -12.51 11.69 14.99
CA ALA A 77 -12.41 11.47 13.55
C ALA A 77 -13.04 10.13 13.14
N VAL A 78 -13.62 10.12 11.95
CA VAL A 78 -13.89 8.90 11.21
C VAL A 78 -12.64 8.58 10.39
N ASN A 79 -11.87 7.59 10.83
CA ASN A 79 -10.57 7.26 10.23
C ASN A 79 -10.71 6.42 8.95
N GLY A 80 -11.81 5.68 8.83
CA GLY A 80 -12.06 4.84 7.66
C GLY A 80 -13.50 4.38 7.55
N VAL A 81 -14.05 4.52 6.35
CA VAL A 81 -15.27 3.85 5.93
C VAL A 81 -14.98 3.24 4.57
N LYS A 82 -15.08 1.91 4.45
CA LYS A 82 -14.77 1.18 3.22
C LYS A 82 -15.86 0.18 2.92
N LEU A 83 -16.23 0.11 1.65
CA LEU A 83 -17.09 -0.93 1.11
C LEU A 83 -16.27 -1.86 0.23
N GLN A 84 -16.35 -3.16 0.49
CA GLN A 84 -15.79 -4.19 -0.37
C GLN A 84 -16.90 -5.12 -0.84
N ILE A 85 -16.88 -5.42 -2.13
CA ILE A 85 -17.71 -6.44 -2.74
C ILE A 85 -16.79 -7.37 -3.50
N ALA A 86 -16.88 -8.66 -3.25
CA ALA A 86 -16.08 -9.67 -3.93
C ALA A 86 -16.92 -10.93 -4.17
N GLY A 87 -16.62 -11.66 -5.21
CA GLY A 87 -17.34 -12.91 -5.51
C GLY A 87 -16.88 -13.53 -6.81
N GLN A 88 -17.67 -14.50 -7.28
CA GLN A 88 -17.48 -15.18 -8.56
C GLN A 88 -18.59 -14.78 -9.54
N LEU A 89 -18.20 -14.50 -10.79
CA LEU A 89 -19.15 -14.24 -11.88
C LEU A 89 -19.54 -15.55 -12.60
N ALA A 90 -18.61 -16.49 -12.66
CA ALA A 90 -18.72 -17.82 -13.23
C ALA A 90 -17.59 -18.69 -12.70
N ASP A 91 -17.61 -19.99 -13.03
CA ASP A 91 -16.53 -20.90 -12.66
C ASP A 91 -15.16 -20.37 -13.14
N GLY A 92 -14.26 -20.19 -12.19
CA GLY A 92 -12.91 -19.66 -12.43
C GLY A 92 -12.84 -18.16 -12.76
N ILE A 93 -13.96 -17.41 -12.73
CA ILE A 93 -13.97 -15.96 -12.96
C ILE A 93 -14.46 -15.26 -11.70
N GLY A 94 -13.55 -14.57 -11.02
CA GLY A 94 -13.85 -13.78 -9.82
C GLY A 94 -13.76 -12.28 -10.07
N TYR A 95 -14.28 -11.51 -9.13
CA TYR A 95 -14.19 -10.05 -9.13
C TYR A 95 -13.97 -9.50 -7.73
N VAL A 96 -13.34 -8.34 -7.65
CA VAL A 96 -13.19 -7.56 -6.42
C VAL A 96 -13.41 -6.09 -6.73
N PHE A 97 -14.27 -5.46 -5.95
CA PHE A 97 -14.46 -4.02 -5.90
C PHE A 97 -14.26 -3.55 -4.45
N ARG A 98 -13.50 -2.47 -4.25
CA ARG A 98 -13.31 -1.86 -2.93
C ARG A 98 -13.15 -0.37 -3.06
N GLU A 99 -13.96 0.38 -2.35
CA GLU A 99 -13.93 1.83 -2.27
C GLU A 99 -13.78 2.32 -0.83
N SER A 100 -13.03 3.39 -0.64
CA SER A 100 -12.82 4.08 0.63
C SER A 100 -13.48 5.45 0.59
N PHE A 101 -14.55 5.65 1.37
CA PHE A 101 -15.29 6.91 1.43
C PHE A 101 -14.56 8.02 2.21
N THR A 102 -13.45 7.70 2.85
CA THR A 102 -12.61 8.69 3.57
C THR A 102 -11.41 9.17 2.75
N LYS A 103 -11.21 8.66 1.54
CA LYS A 103 -10.20 9.14 0.60
C LYS A 103 -10.79 10.15 -0.38
N ARG A 104 -9.93 11.02 -0.91
CA ARG A 104 -10.31 11.98 -1.95
C ARG A 104 -10.81 11.24 -3.19
N SER A 105 -11.90 11.75 -3.77
CA SER A 105 -12.53 11.19 -4.98
C SER A 105 -11.96 11.79 -6.28
N GLU A 106 -10.97 12.69 -6.21
CA GLU A 106 -10.36 13.30 -7.38
C GLU A 106 -9.65 12.27 -8.24
N VAL A 107 -9.77 12.46 -9.55
CA VAL A 107 -9.08 11.64 -10.54
C VAL A 107 -7.73 12.29 -10.84
N ASN A 108 -6.67 11.71 -10.34
CA ASN A 108 -5.31 12.24 -10.54
C ASN A 108 -4.30 11.14 -10.96
N SER A 109 -4.77 10.17 -11.71
CA SER A 109 -3.92 9.07 -12.19
C SER A 109 -4.15 8.77 -13.67
N THR A 110 -3.17 8.09 -14.29
CA THR A 110 -3.24 7.66 -15.70
C THR A 110 -4.36 6.67 -15.99
N ASP A 111 -4.93 6.04 -14.98
CA ASP A 111 -6.04 5.10 -15.13
C ASP A 111 -7.41 5.78 -15.12
N ASN A 112 -7.44 7.10 -14.98
CA ASN A 112 -8.64 7.93 -14.97
C ASN A 112 -9.66 7.50 -13.90
N VAL A 113 -9.18 6.96 -12.79
CA VAL A 113 -10.00 6.44 -11.70
C VAL A 113 -9.67 7.15 -10.40
N SER A 114 -10.69 7.42 -9.58
CA SER A 114 -10.55 8.03 -8.27
C SER A 114 -9.54 7.30 -7.35
N MET A 115 -8.82 8.04 -6.54
CA MET A 115 -7.99 7.49 -5.46
C MET A 115 -8.81 6.76 -4.39
N ALA A 116 -10.09 7.11 -4.24
CA ALA A 116 -11.03 6.44 -3.35
C ALA A 116 -11.27 4.98 -3.76
N LEU A 117 -11.23 4.67 -5.07
CA LEU A 117 -11.32 3.31 -5.57
C LEU A 117 -10.00 2.57 -5.34
N GLU A 118 -9.97 1.73 -4.32
CA GLU A 118 -8.76 0.97 -3.93
C GLU A 118 -8.57 -0.31 -4.77
N LYS A 119 -9.66 -0.98 -5.16
CA LYS A 119 -9.63 -2.21 -5.97
C LYS A 119 -10.80 -2.23 -6.94
N ALA A 120 -10.53 -2.57 -8.19
CA ALA A 120 -11.54 -2.86 -9.20
C ALA A 120 -10.89 -3.77 -10.26
N PHE A 121 -10.98 -5.07 -10.05
CA PHE A 121 -10.35 -6.03 -10.93
C PHE A 121 -11.17 -7.33 -11.05
N VAL A 122 -10.96 -8.01 -12.16
CA VAL A 122 -11.48 -9.34 -12.44
C VAL A 122 -10.32 -10.33 -12.39
N THR A 123 -10.58 -11.53 -11.86
CA THR A 123 -9.63 -12.64 -11.91
C THR A 123 -10.13 -13.75 -12.81
N TRP A 124 -9.20 -14.45 -13.43
CA TRP A 124 -9.46 -15.65 -14.21
C TRP A 124 -8.50 -16.77 -13.83
N ASP A 125 -9.05 -17.89 -13.37
CA ASP A 125 -8.31 -19.11 -13.10
C ASP A 125 -8.05 -19.82 -14.44
N ALA A 126 -6.95 -19.41 -15.11
CA ALA A 126 -6.58 -19.95 -16.42
C ALA A 126 -6.20 -21.45 -16.35
N THR A 127 -5.69 -21.87 -15.19
CA THR A 127 -5.47 -23.28 -14.83
C THR A 127 -5.58 -23.43 -13.31
N ASP A 128 -5.56 -24.67 -12.79
CA ASP A 128 -5.54 -24.98 -11.36
C ASP A 128 -4.39 -24.29 -10.58
N ARG A 129 -3.35 -23.84 -11.28
CA ARG A 129 -2.16 -23.22 -10.70
C ARG A 129 -1.93 -21.78 -11.13
N LEU A 130 -2.56 -21.32 -12.21
CA LEU A 130 -2.35 -19.99 -12.77
C LEU A 130 -3.62 -19.17 -12.69
N LYS A 131 -3.59 -18.11 -11.91
CA LYS A 131 -4.63 -17.09 -11.84
C LYS A 131 -4.13 -15.80 -12.50
N LEU A 132 -4.92 -15.23 -13.37
CA LEU A 132 -4.69 -13.93 -13.98
C LEU A 132 -5.59 -12.88 -13.33
N ALA A 133 -5.13 -11.64 -13.26
CA ALA A 133 -5.91 -10.51 -12.74
C ALA A 133 -5.80 -9.31 -13.67
N PHE A 134 -6.92 -8.60 -13.89
CA PHE A 134 -7.02 -7.48 -14.82
C PHE A 134 -7.78 -6.34 -14.16
N GLY A 135 -7.17 -5.17 -14.07
CA GLY A 135 -7.78 -3.98 -13.47
C GLY A 135 -6.93 -3.35 -12.37
N LYS A 136 -7.56 -2.53 -11.51
CA LYS A 136 -6.92 -1.84 -10.40
C LYS A 136 -6.76 -2.78 -9.21
N GLN A 137 -5.53 -3.10 -8.87
CA GLN A 137 -5.17 -4.09 -7.85
C GLN A 137 -4.00 -3.60 -7.01
N TYR A 138 -3.80 -4.21 -5.85
CA TYR A 138 -2.61 -3.94 -5.06
C TYR A 138 -1.38 -4.54 -5.73
N ILE A 139 -0.28 -3.77 -5.71
CA ILE A 139 1.02 -4.25 -6.20
C ILE A 139 1.57 -5.31 -5.24
N GLU A 140 2.17 -6.38 -5.81
CA GLU A 140 2.68 -7.52 -5.05
C GLU A 140 4.09 -7.24 -4.49
N ILE A 141 4.23 -6.16 -3.73
CA ILE A 141 5.41 -5.94 -2.90
C ILE A 141 5.23 -6.66 -1.57
N GLY A 142 6.32 -7.13 -0.97
CA GLY A 142 6.29 -7.90 0.27
C GLY A 142 6.08 -7.03 1.50
N GLY A 143 6.18 -7.67 2.65
CA GLY A 143 5.96 -7.09 3.97
C GLY A 143 4.63 -7.52 4.56
N TYR A 144 4.62 -7.78 5.86
CA TYR A 144 3.40 -8.13 6.58
C TYR A 144 2.53 -6.90 6.81
N GLU A 145 3.13 -5.78 7.26
CA GLU A 145 2.42 -4.52 7.50
C GLU A 145 1.69 -4.03 6.25
N TYR A 146 2.33 -4.13 5.08
CA TYR A 146 1.76 -3.70 3.80
C TYR A 146 0.42 -4.37 3.47
N TRP A 147 0.29 -5.67 3.80
CA TRP A 147 -0.90 -6.46 3.49
C TRP A 147 -2.00 -6.37 4.54
N GLN A 148 -1.72 -5.72 5.67
CA GLN A 148 -2.75 -5.51 6.69
C GLN A 148 -3.67 -4.35 6.34
N THR A 149 -4.91 -4.47 6.78
CA THR A 149 -5.88 -3.39 6.65
C THR A 149 -5.61 -2.28 7.67
N SER A 150 -6.07 -1.07 7.38
CA SER A 150 -6.02 0.06 8.33
C SER A 150 -6.78 -0.21 9.63
N ASN A 151 -7.62 -1.24 9.67
CA ASN A 151 -8.28 -1.68 10.90
C ASN A 151 -7.34 -2.44 11.83
N ARG A 152 -6.27 -3.03 11.32
CA ARG A 152 -5.27 -3.72 12.13
C ARG A 152 -4.05 -2.85 12.40
N ILE A 153 -3.62 -2.08 11.40
CA ILE A 153 -2.48 -1.16 11.51
C ILE A 153 -3.02 0.27 11.64
N ARG A 154 -3.01 0.82 12.84
CA ARG A 154 -3.53 2.18 13.15
C ARG A 154 -2.54 3.27 12.85
N PHE A 155 -1.26 2.91 12.76
CA PHE A 155 -0.17 3.81 12.39
C PHE A 155 0.85 3.03 11.57
N TYR A 156 0.93 3.33 10.29
CA TYR A 156 1.86 2.71 9.35
C TYR A 156 3.26 3.31 9.47
N SER A 157 4.28 2.53 9.08
CA SER A 157 5.62 3.04 8.82
C SER A 157 5.63 4.07 7.69
N ASP A 158 6.68 4.88 7.60
CA ASP A 158 6.85 5.89 6.54
C ASP A 158 6.78 5.25 5.15
N PHE A 159 7.40 4.07 4.97
CA PHE A 159 7.32 3.36 3.69
C PHE A 159 5.88 3.01 3.33
N ASN A 160 5.15 2.35 4.23
CA ASN A 160 3.82 1.83 3.94
C ASN A 160 2.73 2.92 3.91
N SER A 161 2.92 4.03 4.63
CA SER A 161 2.02 5.18 4.59
C SER A 161 2.10 5.97 3.29
N THR A 162 3.25 5.95 2.62
CA THR A 162 3.53 6.76 1.43
C THR A 162 3.53 6.00 0.12
N VAL A 163 3.59 4.65 0.16
CA VAL A 163 3.56 3.84 -1.05
C VAL A 163 2.18 3.86 -1.71
N ARG A 164 2.13 4.07 -3.02
CA ARG A 164 0.90 3.95 -3.81
C ARG A 164 0.60 2.48 -4.09
N CYS A 165 -0.19 1.86 -3.23
CA CYS A 165 -0.41 0.41 -3.24
C CYS A 165 -1.34 -0.07 -4.36
N ALA A 166 -2.31 0.74 -4.81
CA ALA A 166 -3.30 0.35 -5.81
C ALA A 166 -2.95 0.90 -7.19
N GLN A 167 -2.71 0.01 -8.15
CA GLN A 167 -2.31 0.35 -9.53
C GLN A 167 -3.13 -0.45 -10.53
N THR A 168 -3.42 0.15 -11.69
CA THR A 168 -4.15 -0.51 -12.77
C THR A 168 -3.18 -1.22 -13.72
N GLY A 169 -3.48 -2.48 -14.03
CA GLY A 169 -2.67 -3.29 -14.92
C GLY A 169 -3.09 -4.75 -14.95
N VAL A 170 -2.12 -5.62 -15.22
CA VAL A 170 -2.31 -7.06 -15.30
C VAL A 170 -1.40 -7.76 -14.31
N GLY A 171 -1.89 -8.88 -13.77
CA GLY A 171 -1.13 -9.73 -12.85
C GLY A 171 -1.29 -11.21 -13.22
N ALA A 172 -0.25 -11.98 -12.97
CA ALA A 172 -0.24 -13.43 -13.06
C ALA A 172 0.26 -14.00 -11.73
N TYR A 173 -0.51 -14.93 -11.16
CA TYR A 173 -0.26 -15.54 -9.86
C TYR A 173 -0.11 -17.04 -10.06
N LEU A 174 1.11 -17.54 -9.90
CA LEU A 174 1.44 -18.95 -10.08
C LEU A 174 1.58 -19.65 -8.72
N THR A 175 0.71 -20.61 -8.46
CA THR A 175 0.83 -21.52 -7.32
C THR A 175 1.88 -22.58 -7.63
N MET A 176 3.06 -22.44 -7.03
CA MET A 176 4.20 -23.36 -7.23
C MET A 176 3.98 -24.66 -6.45
N ALA A 177 3.46 -24.55 -5.25
CA ALA A 177 3.12 -25.65 -4.35
C ALA A 177 2.00 -25.19 -3.39
N PRO A 178 1.33 -26.05 -2.66
CA PRO A 178 0.36 -25.65 -1.64
C PRO A 178 0.95 -24.62 -0.67
N GLY A 179 0.34 -23.44 -0.59
CA GLY A 179 0.80 -22.33 0.25
C GLY A 179 1.96 -21.50 -0.32
N HIS A 180 2.42 -21.74 -1.56
CA HIS A 180 3.51 -21.01 -2.18
C HIS A 180 3.07 -20.39 -3.51
N THR A 181 3.09 -19.07 -3.59
CA THR A 181 2.66 -18.31 -4.77
C THR A 181 3.75 -17.34 -5.21
N VAL A 182 4.04 -17.33 -6.50
CA VAL A 182 4.82 -16.29 -7.17
C VAL A 182 3.88 -15.43 -7.98
N ALA A 183 4.00 -14.12 -7.85
CA ALA A 183 3.22 -13.14 -8.59
C ALA A 183 4.13 -12.33 -9.52
N VAL A 184 3.67 -12.10 -10.74
CA VAL A 184 4.29 -11.16 -11.69
C VAL A 184 3.22 -10.17 -12.11
N GLN A 185 3.51 -8.88 -12.01
CA GLN A 185 2.57 -7.85 -12.44
C GLN A 185 3.25 -6.85 -13.37
N LEU A 186 2.47 -6.31 -14.31
CA LEU A 186 2.80 -5.13 -15.09
C LEU A 186 1.66 -4.13 -14.93
N VAL A 187 1.96 -3.01 -14.31
CA VAL A 187 0.96 -2.00 -13.94
C VAL A 187 1.39 -0.60 -14.37
N ASN A 188 0.45 0.32 -14.44
CA ASN A 188 0.77 1.73 -14.57
C ASN A 188 1.58 2.19 -13.34
N ASN A 189 2.61 2.99 -13.56
CA ASN A 189 3.26 3.71 -12.47
C ASN A 189 2.57 5.07 -12.30
N SER A 190 1.60 5.18 -11.39
CA SER A 190 0.87 6.42 -11.17
C SER A 190 1.78 7.57 -10.70
N CYS A 191 2.92 7.26 -10.07
CA CYS A 191 3.91 8.26 -9.69
C CYS A 191 4.63 8.91 -10.89
N ALA A 192 4.50 8.36 -12.10
CA ALA A 192 5.12 8.91 -13.30
C ALA A 192 4.19 9.83 -14.10
N SER A 193 2.92 9.95 -13.74
CA SER A 193 1.90 10.51 -14.62
C SER A 193 1.57 11.96 -14.34
N ASP A 194 1.62 12.44 -13.10
CA ASP A 194 1.05 13.74 -12.77
C ASP A 194 1.83 14.57 -11.76
N MET A 195 1.68 15.90 -11.90
CA MET A 195 2.32 16.88 -11.02
C MET A 195 1.75 16.87 -9.60
N ASP A 196 0.47 16.51 -9.43
CA ASP A 196 -0.21 16.43 -8.11
C ASP A 196 0.31 15.29 -7.22
N ILE A 197 1.09 14.37 -7.78
CA ILE A 197 1.73 13.29 -7.04
C ILE A 197 2.92 13.80 -6.23
N TYR A 198 3.60 14.80 -6.77
CA TYR A 198 4.72 15.44 -6.12
C TYR A 198 4.21 16.67 -5.41
N GLN A 199 4.09 16.61 -4.09
CA GLN A 199 3.61 17.72 -3.26
C GLN A 199 4.33 19.04 -3.56
N TYR A 200 5.60 18.95 -4.01
CA TYR A 200 6.47 20.10 -4.35
C TYR A 200 6.68 20.27 -5.85
N GLY A 201 5.81 19.66 -6.66
CA GLY A 201 5.83 19.74 -8.10
C GLY A 201 6.83 18.77 -8.77
N PHE A 202 6.63 18.55 -10.06
CA PHE A 202 7.54 17.77 -10.88
C PHE A 202 8.78 18.62 -11.23
N PRO A 203 10.03 18.10 -11.03
CA PRO A 203 11.24 18.87 -11.30
C PRO A 203 11.30 19.36 -12.76
N GLU A 204 11.39 20.65 -12.99
CA GLU A 204 11.39 21.28 -14.34
C GLU A 204 12.54 20.78 -15.22
N THR A 205 13.65 20.36 -14.62
CA THR A 205 14.83 19.81 -15.32
C THR A 205 14.60 18.41 -15.88
N LEU A 206 13.48 17.76 -15.55
CA LEU A 206 13.17 16.41 -15.95
C LEU A 206 12.09 16.37 -17.04
N GLN A 207 12.17 15.38 -17.90
CA GLN A 207 11.16 15.10 -18.90
C GLN A 207 10.26 13.95 -18.44
N LYS A 208 8.95 14.11 -18.58
CA LYS A 208 7.99 13.02 -18.32
C LYS A 208 8.34 11.79 -19.15
N THR A 209 8.10 10.61 -18.60
CA THR A 209 8.28 9.37 -19.34
C THR A 209 7.12 9.16 -20.32
N LYS A 210 7.41 8.50 -21.45
CA LYS A 210 6.38 8.02 -22.40
C LYS A 210 5.81 6.66 -22.02
N THR A 211 6.43 5.98 -21.05
CA THR A 211 6.08 4.61 -20.66
C THR A 211 6.02 4.53 -19.12
N PRO A 212 4.96 5.10 -18.52
CA PRO A 212 4.80 5.13 -17.06
C PRO A 212 4.32 3.77 -16.54
N VAL A 213 5.19 2.74 -16.63
CA VAL A 213 4.87 1.39 -16.18
C VAL A 213 5.84 0.92 -15.11
N MET A 214 5.37 -0.04 -14.30
CA MET A 214 6.13 -0.72 -13.26
C MET A 214 5.92 -2.23 -13.38
N GLY A 215 7.03 -2.97 -13.42
CA GLY A 215 7.07 -4.41 -13.29
C GLY A 215 7.27 -4.81 -11.86
N ILE A 216 6.55 -5.82 -11.40
CA ILE A 216 6.61 -6.33 -10.03
C ILE A 216 6.79 -7.84 -10.04
N LEU A 217 7.61 -8.33 -9.11
CA LEU A 217 7.78 -9.73 -8.77
C LEU A 217 7.51 -9.89 -7.27
N GLY A 218 6.53 -10.72 -6.92
CA GLY A 218 6.17 -11.03 -5.56
C GLY A 218 6.31 -12.53 -5.27
N TYR A 219 6.59 -12.87 -4.02
CA TYR A 219 6.55 -14.23 -3.50
C TYR A 219 5.89 -14.25 -2.14
N ARG A 220 4.97 -15.20 -1.96
CA ARG A 220 4.36 -15.54 -0.67
C ARG A 220 4.50 -17.02 -0.42
N GLY A 221 5.01 -17.40 0.74
CA GLY A 221 5.21 -18.78 1.13
C GLY A 221 4.89 -19.03 2.58
N TYR A 222 4.18 -20.15 2.86
CA TYR A 222 3.88 -20.63 4.21
C TYR A 222 4.64 -21.90 4.48
N PHE A 223 5.20 -22.01 5.68
CA PHE A 223 6.04 -23.11 6.12
C PHE A 223 5.57 -23.62 7.48
N ALA A 224 5.93 -24.87 7.81
CA ALA A 224 5.66 -25.49 9.11
C ALA A 224 4.20 -25.30 9.57
N ASP A 225 3.25 -25.80 8.78
CA ASP A 225 1.81 -25.67 9.03
C ASP A 225 1.36 -24.21 9.28
N ARG A 226 1.89 -23.29 8.47
CA ARG A 226 1.65 -21.85 8.55
C ARG A 226 2.19 -21.17 9.82
N THR A 227 3.09 -21.82 10.54
CA THR A 227 3.79 -21.21 11.67
C THR A 227 4.70 -20.07 11.21
N PHE A 228 5.30 -20.21 10.02
CA PHE A 228 6.12 -19.17 9.40
C PHE A 228 5.54 -18.78 8.05
N ALA A 229 5.59 -17.48 7.74
CA ALA A 229 5.30 -16.99 6.41
C ALA A 229 6.38 -16.02 5.94
N LEU A 230 6.66 -16.07 4.63
CA LEU A 230 7.57 -15.16 3.94
C LEU A 230 6.80 -14.37 2.90
N HIS A 231 7.01 -13.04 2.90
CA HIS A 231 6.42 -12.11 1.95
C HIS A 231 7.54 -11.27 1.34
N TYR A 232 7.97 -11.59 0.13
CA TYR A 232 9.03 -10.89 -0.56
C TYR A 232 8.52 -10.20 -1.82
N GLY A 233 9.08 -9.05 -2.14
CA GLY A 233 8.71 -8.32 -3.33
C GLY A 233 9.85 -7.49 -3.89
N ALA A 234 9.84 -7.35 -5.21
CA ALA A 234 10.66 -6.44 -5.96
C ALA A 234 9.80 -5.70 -6.98
N ALA A 235 9.93 -4.39 -7.06
CA ALA A 235 9.24 -3.60 -8.06
C ALA A 235 10.22 -2.64 -8.73
N TYR A 236 10.12 -2.51 -10.04
CA TYR A 236 10.93 -1.59 -10.82
C TYR A 236 10.05 -0.83 -11.81
N GLY A 237 10.11 0.49 -11.75
CA GLY A 237 9.31 1.37 -12.58
C GLY A 237 10.09 2.59 -13.07
N GLN A 238 9.53 3.28 -14.06
CA GLN A 238 10.06 4.52 -14.57
C GLN A 238 9.22 5.69 -14.09
N LEU A 239 9.85 6.68 -13.41
CA LEU A 239 9.21 7.90 -12.89
C LEU A 239 9.26 9.04 -13.91
N ALA A 240 10.42 9.22 -14.54
CA ALA A 240 10.66 10.19 -15.58
C ALA A 240 11.71 9.65 -16.56
N ARG A 241 12.01 10.39 -17.62
CA ARG A 241 13.10 10.02 -18.53
C ARG A 241 14.42 9.96 -17.74
N ASN A 242 15.08 8.79 -17.73
CA ASN A 242 16.31 8.51 -16.96
C ASN A 242 16.14 8.63 -15.42
N ARG A 243 14.92 8.51 -14.89
CA ARG A 243 14.65 8.40 -13.47
C ARG A 243 13.80 7.16 -13.19
N GLN A 244 14.32 6.27 -12.38
CA GLN A 244 13.71 4.99 -12.07
C GLN A 244 13.30 4.95 -10.59
N GLN A 245 12.46 3.97 -10.29
CA GLN A 245 12.00 3.59 -8.97
C GLN A 245 12.29 2.11 -8.78
N LEU A 246 12.89 1.76 -7.65
CA LEU A 246 13.13 0.38 -7.24
C LEU A 246 12.61 0.19 -5.81
N TYR A 247 11.76 -0.82 -5.61
CA TYR A 247 11.39 -1.30 -4.29
C TYR A 247 11.91 -2.72 -4.09
N LEU A 248 12.50 -2.98 -2.92
CA LEU A 248 12.87 -4.32 -2.47
C LEU A 248 12.30 -4.50 -1.07
N THR A 249 11.53 -5.53 -0.86
CA THR A 249 10.81 -5.73 0.38
C THR A 249 10.92 -7.18 0.83
N ALA A 250 11.05 -7.37 2.15
CA ALA A 250 11.10 -8.68 2.77
C ALA A 250 10.30 -8.66 4.07
N GLY A 251 9.31 -9.53 4.17
CA GLY A 251 8.49 -9.72 5.36
C GLY A 251 8.60 -11.14 5.88
N HIS A 252 8.71 -11.27 7.19
CA HIS A 252 8.80 -12.52 7.92
C HIS A 252 7.72 -12.53 8.98
N GLU A 253 6.86 -13.52 8.97
CA GLU A 253 5.81 -13.69 9.96
C GLU A 253 6.04 -14.99 10.74
N TYR A 254 5.83 -14.93 12.04
CA TYR A 254 5.74 -16.07 12.93
C TYR A 254 4.38 -16.08 13.62
N ARG A 255 3.67 -17.20 13.54
CA ARG A 255 2.36 -17.38 14.17
C ARG A 255 2.28 -18.72 14.88
N ARG A 256 2.12 -18.70 16.20
CA ARG A 256 1.92 -19.92 16.97
C ARG A 256 1.08 -19.66 18.22
N GLY A 257 -0.04 -20.37 18.35
CA GLY A 257 -0.96 -20.19 19.47
C GLY A 257 -1.45 -18.74 19.56
N PRO A 258 -1.30 -18.06 20.72
CA PRO A 258 -1.75 -16.69 20.90
C PRO A 258 -0.78 -15.64 20.32
N VAL A 259 0.40 -16.05 19.86
CA VAL A 259 1.47 -15.15 19.42
C VAL A 259 1.43 -14.97 17.91
N LEU A 260 1.47 -13.73 17.46
CA LEU A 260 1.82 -13.32 16.11
C LEU A 260 2.97 -12.32 16.20
N ALA A 261 4.03 -12.56 15.47
CA ALA A 261 5.14 -11.60 15.35
C ALA A 261 5.51 -11.42 13.88
N TYR A 262 5.93 -10.24 13.49
CA TYR A 262 6.49 -10.02 12.16
C TYR A 262 7.71 -9.09 12.19
N LEU A 263 8.54 -9.26 11.16
CA LEU A 263 9.67 -8.39 10.86
C LEU A 263 9.63 -8.06 9.37
N ASP A 264 9.49 -6.78 9.05
CA ASP A 264 9.52 -6.26 7.68
C ASP A 264 10.77 -5.41 7.45
N ILE A 265 11.37 -5.58 6.28
CA ILE A 265 12.47 -4.77 5.76
C ILE A 265 12.00 -4.20 4.44
N MET A 266 11.90 -2.87 4.36
CA MET A 266 11.39 -2.17 3.20
C MET A 266 12.45 -1.18 2.68
N TYR A 267 12.91 -1.38 1.46
CA TYR A 267 13.86 -0.51 0.79
C TYR A 267 13.23 0.13 -0.44
N ALA A 268 13.39 1.44 -0.58
CA ALA A 268 13.01 2.20 -1.76
C ALA A 268 14.21 3.01 -2.26
N ARG A 269 14.44 2.98 -3.58
CA ARG A 269 15.36 3.88 -4.26
C ARG A 269 14.62 4.57 -5.39
N GLU A 270 14.55 5.88 -5.35
CA GLU A 270 13.69 6.67 -6.21
C GLU A 270 14.50 7.78 -6.89
N GLY A 271 14.40 7.86 -8.21
CA GLY A 271 15.01 8.94 -8.99
C GLY A 271 14.35 10.31 -8.75
N ILE A 272 13.10 10.31 -8.27
CA ILE A 272 12.33 11.47 -7.81
C ILE A 272 11.67 11.05 -6.51
N ASP A 273 11.67 11.90 -5.50
CA ASP A 273 11.07 11.63 -4.18
C ASP A 273 9.54 11.53 -4.26
N THR A 274 9.02 10.33 -4.50
CA THR A 274 7.58 10.07 -4.56
C THR A 274 6.93 10.02 -3.18
N LYS A 275 7.72 9.84 -2.14
CA LYS A 275 7.28 9.80 -0.74
C LYS A 275 7.16 11.18 -0.11
N GLY A 276 7.87 12.17 -0.67
CA GLY A 276 7.83 13.54 -0.20
C GLY A 276 8.56 13.79 1.14
N ILE A 277 9.19 12.75 1.73
CA ILE A 277 9.77 12.85 3.09
C ILE A 277 10.97 13.79 3.10
N ILE A 278 11.94 13.57 2.21
CA ILE A 278 13.13 14.45 2.13
C ILE A 278 12.77 15.78 1.53
N SER A 279 11.90 15.80 0.53
CA SER A 279 11.38 17.04 -0.07
C SER A 279 10.73 17.94 0.97
N GLY A 280 9.98 17.37 1.93
CA GLY A 280 9.31 18.08 3.01
C GLY A 280 10.25 18.87 3.92
N TYR A 281 11.51 18.45 4.06
CA TYR A 281 12.46 19.21 4.88
C TYR A 281 12.82 20.57 4.27
N SER A 282 12.57 20.80 2.98
CA SER A 282 12.77 22.11 2.34
C SER A 282 11.71 23.15 2.72
N GLU A 283 10.58 22.79 3.32
CA GLU A 283 9.58 23.72 3.82
C GLU A 283 10.13 24.68 4.88
N GLY A 284 11.03 24.18 5.74
CA GLY A 284 11.71 25.00 6.73
C GLY A 284 12.59 26.09 6.12
N TYR A 285 13.15 25.85 4.93
CA TYR A 285 13.96 26.83 4.21
C TYR A 285 13.11 28.02 3.72
N ALA A 286 11.85 27.76 3.41
CA ALA A 286 10.88 28.77 2.96
C ALA A 286 10.47 29.72 4.08
N SER A 287 10.32 29.23 5.31
CA SER A 287 9.78 30.03 6.42
C SER A 287 10.75 31.07 6.99
N ASP A 288 12.05 30.92 6.77
CA ASP A 288 13.10 31.78 7.37
C ASP A 288 13.50 32.99 6.48
N GLN A 289 12.92 33.11 5.30
CA GLN A 289 13.29 34.17 4.32
C GLN A 289 12.08 35.08 3.99
N PRO A 290 12.04 36.37 4.43
CA PRO A 290 10.86 37.24 4.24
C PRO A 290 10.52 37.56 2.77
N ASP A 291 11.48 37.49 1.84
CA ASP A 291 11.31 37.74 0.41
C ASP A 291 11.30 36.46 -0.44
N PHE A 292 10.94 35.36 0.17
CA PHE A 292 11.08 34.04 -0.42
C PHE A 292 9.92 33.74 -1.38
N ASP A 293 10.22 33.52 -2.66
CA ASP A 293 9.24 33.00 -3.60
C ASP A 293 8.96 31.54 -3.28
N TYR A 294 7.81 31.29 -2.65
CA TYR A 294 7.34 29.97 -2.23
C TYR A 294 7.36 28.95 -3.38
N ASN A 295 7.19 29.41 -4.63
CA ASN A 295 7.20 28.55 -5.81
C ASN A 295 8.62 28.14 -6.25
N VAL A 296 9.64 28.89 -5.89
CA VAL A 296 11.04 28.59 -6.28
C VAL A 296 11.75 27.68 -5.28
N ALA A 297 11.31 27.67 -4.02
CA ALA A 297 12.03 26.99 -2.95
C ALA A 297 11.55 25.59 -2.65
N MET A 298 10.32 25.29 -2.96
CA MET A 298 9.78 23.96 -2.74
C MET A 298 10.19 23.05 -3.89
N HIS A 299 11.36 22.45 -3.76
CA HIS A 299 11.88 21.55 -4.77
C HIS A 299 11.62 20.09 -4.35
N THR A 300 11.08 19.31 -5.27
CA THR A 300 11.05 17.86 -5.11
C THR A 300 12.47 17.32 -5.16
N ALA A 301 12.89 16.64 -4.08
CA ALA A 301 14.19 15.98 -4.01
C ALA A 301 14.30 14.89 -5.07
N GLN A 302 15.50 14.70 -5.58
CA GLN A 302 15.81 13.63 -6.53
C GLN A 302 16.88 12.71 -5.93
N ASN A 303 17.00 11.51 -6.49
CA ASN A 303 18.04 10.56 -6.10
C ASN A 303 17.95 10.18 -4.62
N VAL A 304 16.77 9.83 -4.15
CA VAL A 304 16.52 9.48 -2.74
C VAL A 304 16.49 7.97 -2.49
N GLU A 305 16.85 7.58 -1.29
CA GLU A 305 16.74 6.21 -0.78
C GLU A 305 16.10 6.22 0.60
N TYR A 306 15.22 5.25 0.84
CA TYR A 306 14.55 5.02 2.11
C TYR A 306 14.76 3.58 2.55
N LEU A 307 14.95 3.38 3.83
CA LEU A 307 15.08 2.05 4.43
C LEU A 307 14.30 2.03 5.74
N SER A 308 13.38 1.07 5.86
CA SER A 308 12.55 0.86 7.04
C SER A 308 12.73 -0.56 7.57
N PHE A 309 12.95 -0.67 8.88
CA PHE A 309 12.88 -1.90 9.66
C PHE A 309 11.68 -1.79 10.59
N ILE A 310 10.75 -2.75 10.49
CA ILE A 310 9.49 -2.72 11.21
C ILE A 310 9.34 -4.05 11.92
N ALA A 311 9.12 -4.04 13.24
CA ALA A 311 8.89 -5.23 14.04
C ALA A 311 7.61 -5.08 14.86
N ASP A 312 6.83 -6.14 14.96
CA ASP A 312 5.59 -6.18 15.71
C ASP A 312 5.50 -7.49 16.50
N LEU A 313 4.92 -7.39 17.67
CA LEU A 313 4.55 -8.52 18.51
C LEU A 313 3.11 -8.33 18.98
N ASP A 314 2.25 -9.24 18.56
CA ASP A 314 0.83 -9.28 18.87
C ASP A 314 0.54 -10.53 19.73
N TYR A 315 -0.16 -10.34 20.82
CA TYR A 315 -0.47 -11.40 21.77
C TYR A 315 -1.96 -11.42 22.13
N ARG A 316 -2.62 -12.52 21.79
CA ARG A 316 -4.01 -12.77 22.14
C ARG A 316 -4.12 -13.20 23.60
N LEU A 317 -4.40 -12.23 24.49
CA LEU A 317 -4.50 -12.44 25.95
C LEU A 317 -5.66 -13.37 26.33
N SER A 318 -6.80 -13.23 25.62
CA SER A 318 -7.99 -14.04 25.81
C SER A 318 -8.89 -13.98 24.57
N GLN A 319 -10.07 -14.61 24.64
CA GLN A 319 -11.06 -14.49 23.56
C GLN A 319 -11.57 -13.05 23.37
N HIS A 320 -11.49 -12.21 24.43
CA HIS A 320 -11.97 -10.84 24.43
C HIS A 320 -10.87 -9.79 24.39
N PHE A 321 -9.63 -10.12 24.68
CA PHE A 321 -8.55 -9.16 24.77
C PHE A 321 -7.37 -9.53 23.88
N ASN A 322 -6.87 -8.55 23.18
CA ASN A 322 -5.63 -8.59 22.41
C ASN A 322 -4.75 -7.41 22.80
N ALA A 323 -3.43 -7.58 22.75
CA ALA A 323 -2.48 -6.50 22.90
C ALA A 323 -1.35 -6.67 21.89
N TYR A 324 -0.88 -5.54 21.34
CA TYR A 324 0.30 -5.56 20.48
C TYR A 324 1.24 -4.40 20.78
N ALA A 325 2.50 -4.59 20.44
CA ALA A 325 3.52 -3.55 20.41
C ALA A 325 4.24 -3.60 19.07
N LYS A 326 4.42 -2.44 18.45
CA LYS A 326 5.14 -2.31 17.18
C LYS A 326 6.18 -1.22 17.29
N GLY A 327 7.36 -1.45 16.68
CA GLY A 327 8.42 -0.47 16.54
C GLY A 327 8.91 -0.38 15.12
N ALA A 328 9.34 0.82 14.70
CA ALA A 328 10.01 1.00 13.43
C ALA A 328 11.22 1.92 13.56
N VAL A 329 12.25 1.63 12.75
CA VAL A 329 13.42 2.49 12.54
C VAL A 329 13.55 2.73 11.05
N GLU A 330 13.50 4.01 10.66
CA GLU A 330 13.44 4.40 9.27
C GLU A 330 14.48 5.48 8.96
N THR A 331 15.01 5.47 7.76
CA THR A 331 16.03 6.44 7.34
C THR A 331 15.75 6.91 5.92
N GLY A 332 16.02 8.20 5.67
CA GLY A 332 16.03 8.80 4.35
C GLY A 332 17.40 9.39 4.02
N ARG A 333 17.84 9.17 2.78
CA ARG A 333 19.12 9.73 2.29
C ARG A 333 19.02 10.13 0.82
N VAL A 334 19.82 11.10 0.42
CA VAL A 334 20.11 11.44 -0.96
C VAL A 334 21.38 10.71 -1.38
N TYR A 335 21.36 9.92 -2.47
CA TYR A 335 22.52 9.17 -2.92
C TYR A 335 23.37 9.90 -3.97
N ARG A 336 22.85 11.01 -4.54
CA ARG A 336 23.53 11.88 -5.48
C ARG A 336 22.99 13.30 -5.35
N ASP A 337 23.87 14.30 -5.32
CA ASP A 337 23.51 15.71 -5.22
C ASP A 337 22.51 16.14 -6.29
N ASN A 338 21.55 17.00 -5.89
CA ASN A 338 20.60 17.62 -6.78
C ASN A 338 20.10 18.96 -6.19
N GLY A 339 20.49 20.07 -6.80
CA GLY A 339 20.12 21.40 -6.32
C GLY A 339 20.54 21.62 -4.86
N ILE A 340 19.57 21.96 -4.01
CA ILE A 340 19.79 22.18 -2.55
C ILE A 340 19.97 20.87 -1.76
N PHE A 341 19.64 19.74 -2.35
CA PHE A 341 19.75 18.44 -1.69
C PHE A 341 21.11 17.80 -1.92
N LEU A 342 21.98 17.86 -0.93
CA LEU A 342 23.33 17.31 -0.98
C LEU A 342 23.31 15.82 -0.64
N ARG A 343 24.26 15.06 -1.14
CA ARG A 343 24.42 13.63 -0.86
C ARG A 343 24.65 13.38 0.63
N GLY A 344 23.86 12.51 1.22
CA GLY A 344 24.01 12.10 2.61
C GLY A 344 22.67 11.67 3.23
N ARG A 345 22.73 11.30 4.49
CA ARG A 345 21.53 10.96 5.28
C ARG A 345 20.89 12.23 5.84
N TYR A 346 19.57 12.33 5.73
CA TYR A 346 18.78 13.48 6.16
C TYR A 346 18.10 13.26 7.50
N ASN A 347 17.54 12.05 7.71
CA ASN A 347 16.80 11.73 8.93
C ASN A 347 17.08 10.32 9.43
N ARG A 348 16.72 10.11 10.69
CA ARG A 348 16.40 8.84 11.28
C ARG A 348 15.09 9.01 12.05
N THR A 349 14.10 8.25 11.70
CA THR A 349 12.79 8.21 12.37
C THR A 349 12.72 6.96 13.24
N HIS A 350 12.29 7.12 14.47
CA HIS A 350 11.99 6.04 15.39
C HIS A 350 10.52 6.14 15.77
N SER A 351 9.78 5.07 15.64
CA SER A 351 8.42 5.01 16.17
C SER A 351 8.24 3.78 17.05
N ILE A 352 7.47 3.96 18.11
CA ILE A 352 7.00 2.87 18.97
C ILE A 352 5.52 3.08 19.22
N GLN A 353 4.77 2.01 19.20
CA GLN A 353 3.34 2.03 19.46
C GLN A 353 2.92 0.80 20.25
N ALA A 354 1.87 0.96 21.04
CA ALA A 354 1.23 -0.10 21.78
C ALA A 354 -0.28 0.05 21.71
N CYS A 355 -0.97 -1.07 21.72
CA CYS A 355 -2.42 -1.10 21.65
C CYS A 355 -2.97 -2.22 22.52
N VAL A 356 -4.12 -1.94 23.16
CA VAL A 356 -4.98 -2.95 23.75
C VAL A 356 -6.32 -2.91 23.05
N GLU A 357 -6.83 -4.06 22.67
CA GLU A 357 -8.09 -4.24 21.97
C GLU A 357 -9.05 -5.09 22.82
N TYR A 358 -10.32 -4.68 22.85
CA TYR A 358 -11.41 -5.41 23.50
C TYR A 358 -12.45 -5.84 22.47
N PHE A 359 -12.73 -7.12 22.39
CA PHE A 359 -13.71 -7.74 21.50
C PHE A 359 -14.94 -8.14 22.33
N PRO A 360 -16.02 -7.32 22.33
CA PRO A 360 -17.23 -7.60 23.13
C PRO A 360 -17.97 -8.84 22.65
N ILE A 361 -17.91 -9.13 21.34
CA ILE A 361 -18.61 -10.23 20.68
C ILE A 361 -17.59 -11.13 20.00
N LYS A 362 -17.50 -12.39 20.43
CA LYS A 362 -16.47 -13.34 19.97
C LYS A 362 -16.55 -13.66 18.46
N GLU A 363 -17.78 -13.74 17.95
CA GLU A 363 -18.09 -14.14 16.59
C GLU A 363 -18.12 -12.97 15.59
N ARG A 364 -17.80 -11.75 16.06
CA ARG A 364 -17.84 -10.53 15.27
C ARG A 364 -16.51 -9.79 15.36
N ASP A 365 -16.06 -9.20 14.27
CA ASP A 365 -14.87 -8.35 14.25
C ASP A 365 -15.24 -6.90 14.65
N LEU A 366 -15.90 -6.79 15.82
CA LEU A 366 -16.16 -5.53 16.51
C LEU A 366 -15.15 -5.39 17.64
N ARG A 367 -14.39 -4.31 17.64
CA ARG A 367 -13.38 -4.06 18.67
C ARG A 367 -13.35 -2.63 19.14
N PHE A 368 -13.17 -2.44 20.44
CA PHE A 368 -12.77 -1.18 21.04
C PHE A 368 -11.27 -1.21 21.26
N PHE A 369 -10.59 -0.09 21.15
CA PHE A 369 -9.16 -0.03 21.34
C PHE A 369 -8.70 1.20 22.12
N LEU A 370 -7.59 1.03 22.83
CA LEU A 370 -6.74 2.11 23.34
C LEU A 370 -5.37 1.95 22.68
N HIS A 371 -4.94 2.98 21.95
CA HIS A 371 -3.71 2.97 21.17
C HIS A 371 -2.87 4.20 21.49
N GLY A 372 -1.59 3.98 21.77
CA GLY A 372 -0.58 5.02 21.90
C GLY A 372 0.50 4.86 20.85
N VAL A 373 0.93 5.95 20.23
CA VAL A 373 2.09 6.00 19.35
C VAL A 373 2.97 7.18 19.70
N TYR A 374 4.28 6.94 19.80
CA TYR A 374 5.31 7.95 19.92
C TYR A 374 6.22 7.84 18.70
N MET A 375 6.51 8.96 18.06
CA MET A 375 7.40 9.03 16.90
C MET A 375 8.39 10.18 17.09
N LYS A 376 9.67 9.90 16.86
CA LYS A 376 10.75 10.87 16.89
C LYS A 376 11.48 10.92 15.56
N VAL A 377 11.59 12.11 14.99
CA VAL A 377 12.36 12.38 13.76
C VAL A 377 13.63 13.13 14.13
N ASP A 378 14.76 12.43 14.11
CA ASP A 378 16.08 13.01 14.33
C ASP A 378 16.68 13.44 12.99
N LEU A 379 16.77 14.75 12.74
CA LEU A 379 17.41 15.30 11.55
C LEU A 379 18.92 15.37 11.72
N THR A 380 19.63 14.99 10.66
CA THR A 380 21.07 15.20 10.55
C THR A 380 21.40 16.69 10.30
N GLN A 381 22.67 17.05 10.21
CA GLN A 381 23.05 18.40 9.81
C GLN A 381 22.49 18.76 8.43
N LEU A 382 22.45 17.81 7.47
CA LEU A 382 21.86 18.04 6.15
C LEU A 382 20.36 18.32 6.21
N GLY A 383 19.61 17.55 7.02
CA GLY A 383 18.16 17.81 7.20
C GLY A 383 17.91 19.17 7.83
N ARG A 384 18.72 19.55 8.84
CA ARG A 384 18.59 20.88 9.48
C ARG A 384 19.04 22.05 8.61
N SER A 385 20.00 21.83 7.68
CA SER A 385 20.43 22.89 6.76
C SER A 385 19.35 23.31 5.76
N LEU A 386 18.27 22.55 5.65
CA LEU A 386 17.08 22.90 4.90
C LEU A 386 16.01 23.67 5.74
N GLY A 387 16.38 24.14 6.94
CA GLY A 387 15.52 24.93 7.83
C GLY A 387 14.59 24.11 8.73
N SER A 388 14.47 22.82 8.49
CA SER A 388 13.63 21.95 9.31
C SER A 388 14.29 21.59 10.64
N LYS A 389 13.47 21.26 11.66
CA LYS A 389 13.92 20.87 13.01
C LYS A 389 13.56 19.40 13.27
N SER A 390 14.34 18.76 14.16
CA SER A 390 13.93 17.47 14.73
C SER A 390 12.67 17.65 15.55
N THR A 391 11.77 16.67 15.45
CA THR A 391 10.47 16.70 16.15
C THR A 391 10.24 15.40 16.86
N ASP A 392 9.47 15.44 17.93
CA ASP A 392 8.84 14.27 18.49
C ASP A 392 7.32 14.49 18.61
N THR A 393 6.57 13.46 18.31
CA THR A 393 5.10 13.50 18.37
C THR A 393 4.59 12.31 19.14
N MET A 394 3.55 12.53 19.93
CA MET A 394 2.82 11.46 20.61
C MET A 394 1.32 11.60 20.31
N ARG A 395 0.68 10.48 20.01
CA ARG A 395 -0.76 10.40 19.85
C ARG A 395 -1.32 9.30 20.75
N ILE A 396 -2.35 9.65 21.51
CA ILE A 396 -3.15 8.68 22.27
C ILE A 396 -4.54 8.67 21.66
N SER A 397 -5.06 7.48 21.35
CA SER A 397 -6.35 7.33 20.69
C SER A 397 -7.19 6.27 21.41
N ILE A 398 -8.48 6.55 21.57
CA ILE A 398 -9.49 5.58 21.96
C ILE A 398 -10.53 5.50 20.86
N GLY A 399 -10.93 4.30 20.48
CA GLY A 399 -11.80 4.18 19.32
C GLY A 399 -12.51 2.84 19.20
N LEU A 400 -13.23 2.74 18.10
CA LEU A 400 -14.05 1.60 17.71
C LEU A 400 -13.72 1.23 16.27
N GLU A 401 -13.57 -0.06 16.01
CA GLU A 401 -13.49 -0.64 14.67
C GLU A 401 -14.52 -1.74 14.51
N TYR A 402 -15.12 -1.79 13.35
CA TYR A 402 -16.06 -2.84 13.00
C TYR A 402 -15.92 -3.25 11.54
N ILE A 403 -15.77 -4.54 11.31
CA ILE A 403 -15.89 -5.16 10.00
C ILE A 403 -17.22 -5.91 9.98
N LEU A 404 -18.19 -5.32 9.28
CA LEU A 404 -19.54 -5.82 9.16
C LEU A 404 -19.67 -6.64 7.88
N PRO A 405 -19.77 -7.97 7.94
CA PRO A 405 -20.22 -8.75 6.80
C PRO A 405 -21.70 -8.48 6.59
N VAL A 406 -22.06 -8.05 5.37
CA VAL A 406 -23.45 -7.71 5.01
C VAL A 406 -24.14 -8.91 4.37
N PHE A 407 -23.37 -9.74 3.60
CA PHE A 407 -23.80 -11.00 3.01
C PHE A 407 -22.76 -12.08 3.25
#